data_368a10313d85773a8b4ff4bac042373d
#
_entry.id   368a10313d85773a8b4ff4bac042373d
#
_cell.length_a   1.000
_cell.length_b   1.000
_cell.length_c   1.000
_cell.angle_alpha   90.00
_cell.angle_beta   90.00
_cell.angle_gamma   90.00
#
_symmetry.space_group_name_H-M   'P 1'
#
loop_
_entity.id
_entity.type
_entity.pdbx_description
1 polymer ?
#
loop_
_entity_poly.entity_id
_entity_poly.type
_entity_poly.pdbx_seq_one_letter_code
_entity_poly.pdbx_strand_id
1 'polypeptide(L)'
;PGVFFDHDKGKTHASGKLLFNCRVIPNRGSWLDFEYDVKDFLYFKIDRKKKIFASTLLLALGYSKSEIVDEFYESEKFDYDSKTEKWKTKFNPENYKAKNFSEEVIDAKSGKIVISVGDKINYLNAKKLSNDGLKDILISKESLYGKCLHRNVKISDEEEGSFAIGTELNDAVIQQILDANIHTLQISV
;
A
#
# COMPACT_ATOMS: atom_id res chain seq x y z
N PRO A 1 -5.57 34.48 3.92
CA PRO A 1 -4.77 33.43 3.33
C PRO A 1 -4.36 32.39 4.38
N GLY A 2 -4.20 31.14 3.97
CA GLY A 2 -3.78 30.04 4.84
C GLY A 2 -4.22 28.69 4.35
N VAL A 3 -3.91 27.66 5.16
CA VAL A 3 -4.32 26.28 4.93
C VAL A 3 -5.28 25.89 6.05
N PHE A 4 -6.47 25.43 5.68
CA PHE A 4 -7.56 25.16 6.60
C PHE A 4 -7.96 23.69 6.45
N PHE A 5 -7.82 22.91 7.54
CA PHE A 5 -8.22 21.52 7.61
C PHE A 5 -9.58 21.43 8.30
N ASP A 6 -10.47 20.63 7.76
CA ASP A 6 -11.80 20.39 8.32
C ASP A 6 -12.27 18.94 8.01
N HIS A 7 -13.40 18.56 8.52
CA HIS A 7 -14.11 17.35 8.21
C HIS A 7 -15.62 17.62 8.19
N ASP A 8 -16.35 16.83 7.41
CA ASP A 8 -17.81 16.93 7.37
C ASP A 8 -18.42 16.53 8.72
N LYS A 9 -18.87 17.56 9.47
CA LYS A 9 -19.64 17.37 10.71
C LYS A 9 -21.13 17.31 10.38
N GLY A 10 -21.76 16.17 10.53
CA GLY A 10 -23.22 16.08 10.58
C GLY A 10 -23.96 15.75 9.28
N LYS A 11 -23.32 15.69 8.14
CA LYS A 11 -23.82 14.96 6.98
C LYS A 11 -23.00 13.69 6.81
N THR A 12 -23.06 12.85 7.83
CA THR A 12 -22.47 11.53 7.76
C THR A 12 -23.01 10.84 6.52
N HIS A 13 -22.10 10.51 5.62
CA HIS A 13 -22.37 9.51 4.62
C HIS A 13 -23.02 8.30 5.33
N ALA A 14 -23.94 7.60 4.69
CA ALA A 14 -24.64 6.45 5.27
C ALA A 14 -23.72 5.38 5.91
N SER A 15 -22.41 5.40 5.58
CA SER A 15 -21.37 4.56 6.17
C SER A 15 -20.82 5.06 7.52
N GLY A 16 -21.22 6.22 8.02
CA GLY A 16 -20.65 6.84 9.24
C GLY A 16 -19.21 7.33 9.12
N LYS A 17 -18.62 7.32 7.94
CA LYS A 17 -17.24 7.71 7.69
C LYS A 17 -17.09 9.24 7.70
N LEU A 18 -16.10 9.74 8.44
CA LEU A 18 -15.70 11.15 8.40
C LEU A 18 -14.91 11.41 7.11
N LEU A 19 -15.36 12.41 6.34
CA LEU A 19 -14.67 12.86 5.14
C LEU A 19 -13.84 14.08 5.48
N PHE A 20 -12.53 13.94 5.38
CA PHE A 20 -11.58 15.02 5.62
C PHE A 20 -11.42 15.87 4.37
N ASN A 21 -11.25 17.17 4.57
CA ASN A 21 -10.97 18.13 3.52
C ASN A 21 -9.92 19.15 3.96
N CYS A 22 -9.30 19.79 2.99
CA CYS A 22 -8.33 20.86 3.22
C CYS A 22 -8.53 21.93 2.17
N ARG A 23 -8.51 23.19 2.59
CA ARG A 23 -8.58 24.36 1.71
C ARG A 23 -7.34 25.21 1.82
N VAL A 24 -6.72 25.47 0.68
CA VAL A 24 -5.58 26.38 0.54
C VAL A 24 -6.08 27.69 -0.06
N ILE A 25 -5.96 28.76 0.71
CA ILE A 25 -6.34 30.13 0.30
C ILE A 25 -5.07 30.94 0.15
N PRO A 26 -4.64 31.30 -1.06
CA PRO A 26 -3.48 32.14 -1.28
C PRO A 26 -3.77 33.62 -0.99
N ASN A 27 -2.74 34.46 -0.86
CA ASN A 27 -2.89 35.90 -0.78
C ASN A 27 -3.55 36.47 -2.05
N ARG A 28 -3.24 35.87 -3.19
CA ARG A 28 -3.78 36.24 -4.50
C ARG A 28 -3.86 35.01 -5.39
N GLY A 29 -4.97 34.86 -6.10
CA GLY A 29 -5.20 33.74 -7.04
C GLY A 29 -6.32 32.83 -6.58
N SER A 30 -6.46 31.71 -7.27
CA SER A 30 -7.51 30.73 -7.09
C SER A 30 -7.38 29.94 -5.80
N TRP A 31 -8.50 29.57 -5.23
CA TRP A 31 -8.54 28.66 -4.08
C TRP A 31 -8.36 27.21 -4.53
N LEU A 32 -7.67 26.43 -3.70
CA LEU A 32 -7.43 25.02 -3.94
C LEU A 32 -8.07 24.23 -2.80
N ASP A 33 -9.05 23.40 -3.13
CA ASP A 33 -9.74 22.53 -2.19
C ASP A 33 -9.32 21.09 -2.43
N PHE A 34 -8.88 20.40 -1.38
CA PHE A 34 -8.65 18.95 -1.37
C PHE A 34 -9.76 18.26 -0.59
N GLU A 35 -10.22 17.11 -1.04
CA GLU A 35 -11.25 16.33 -0.36
C GLU A 35 -11.06 14.85 -0.57
N TYR A 36 -11.27 14.07 0.48
CA TYR A 36 -11.42 12.61 0.38
C TYR A 36 -12.86 12.24 0.04
N ASP A 37 -13.04 11.19 -0.74
CA ASP A 37 -14.34 10.57 -0.89
C ASP A 37 -14.50 9.37 0.04
N VAL A 38 -15.68 8.73 0.00
CA VAL A 38 -16.00 7.56 0.84
C VAL A 38 -15.16 6.32 0.51
N LYS A 39 -14.51 6.29 -0.66
CA LYS A 39 -13.61 5.23 -1.11
C LYS A 39 -12.14 5.54 -0.83
N ASP A 40 -11.85 6.59 -0.04
CA ASP A 40 -10.50 7.09 0.27
C ASP A 40 -9.70 7.63 -0.92
N PHE A 41 -10.36 7.99 -2.00
CA PHE A 41 -9.70 8.72 -3.07
C PHE A 41 -9.56 10.19 -2.73
N LEU A 42 -8.34 10.72 -2.90
CA LEU A 42 -8.04 12.13 -2.72
C LEU A 42 -8.25 12.89 -4.04
N TYR A 43 -9.07 13.92 -3.96
CA TYR A 43 -9.37 14.80 -5.09
C TYR A 43 -9.00 16.24 -4.77
N PHE A 44 -8.88 17.04 -5.84
CA PHE A 44 -8.77 18.49 -5.70
C PHE A 44 -9.76 19.22 -6.61
N LYS A 45 -10.06 20.46 -6.27
CA LYS A 45 -10.86 21.41 -7.04
C LYS A 45 -10.16 22.76 -7.04
N ILE A 46 -10.17 23.48 -8.16
CA ILE A 46 -9.75 24.86 -8.27
C ILE A 46 -11.02 25.72 -8.34
N ASP A 47 -11.13 26.70 -7.44
CA ASP A 47 -12.30 27.60 -7.34
C ASP A 47 -13.65 26.85 -7.32
N ARG A 48 -13.70 25.71 -6.61
CA ARG A 48 -14.88 24.85 -6.49
C ARG A 48 -15.43 24.29 -7.81
N LYS A 49 -14.60 24.27 -8.86
CA LYS A 49 -14.96 23.70 -10.17
C LYS A 49 -14.89 22.18 -10.16
N LYS A 50 -14.56 21.60 -11.31
CA LYS A 50 -14.53 20.15 -11.51
C LYS A 50 -13.58 19.44 -10.52
N LYS A 51 -14.04 18.33 -9.97
CA LYS A 51 -13.30 17.42 -9.12
C LYS A 51 -12.34 16.58 -9.96
N ILE A 52 -11.06 16.57 -9.62
CA ILE A 52 -9.97 15.88 -10.33
C ILE A 52 -9.13 15.12 -9.29
N PHE A 53 -8.55 13.99 -9.64
CA PHE A 53 -7.66 13.26 -8.74
C PHE A 53 -6.43 14.10 -8.36
N ALA A 54 -6.07 14.11 -7.08
CA ALA A 54 -4.93 14.87 -6.57
C ALA A 54 -3.60 14.44 -7.21
N SER A 55 -3.45 13.17 -7.57
CA SER A 55 -2.29 12.66 -8.32
C SER A 55 -2.08 13.38 -9.65
N THR A 56 -3.15 13.81 -10.34
CA THR A 56 -3.06 14.60 -11.58
C THR A 56 -2.40 15.97 -11.33
N LEU A 57 -2.71 16.60 -10.19
CA LEU A 57 -2.07 17.87 -9.80
C LEU A 57 -0.58 17.66 -9.53
N LEU A 58 -0.21 16.62 -8.80
CA LEU A 58 1.18 16.32 -8.47
C LEU A 58 2.00 16.03 -9.74
N LEU A 59 1.45 15.25 -10.68
CA LEU A 59 2.07 15.03 -11.98
C LEU A 59 2.25 16.33 -12.78
N ALA A 60 1.26 17.21 -12.76
CA ALA A 60 1.34 18.52 -13.42
C ALA A 60 2.37 19.47 -12.78
N LEU A 61 2.65 19.28 -11.48
CA LEU A 61 3.70 19.99 -10.75
C LEU A 61 5.11 19.42 -10.99
N GLY A 62 5.22 18.31 -11.74
CA GLY A 62 6.49 17.71 -12.14
C GLY A 62 6.91 16.50 -11.30
N TYR A 63 6.09 16.04 -10.35
CA TYR A 63 6.37 14.79 -9.63
C TYR A 63 6.25 13.59 -10.58
N SER A 64 7.18 12.67 -10.51
CA SER A 64 7.07 11.36 -11.16
C SER A 64 6.11 10.46 -10.39
N LYS A 65 5.59 9.42 -11.02
CA LYS A 65 4.76 8.40 -10.34
C LYS A 65 5.48 7.76 -9.17
N SER A 66 6.80 7.54 -9.29
CA SER A 66 7.63 6.95 -8.23
C SER A 66 7.68 7.86 -7.00
N GLU A 67 7.96 9.16 -7.21
CA GLU A 67 7.98 10.13 -6.11
C GLU A 67 6.64 10.27 -5.41
N ILE A 68 5.52 10.23 -6.17
CA ILE A 68 4.18 10.26 -5.58
C ILE A 68 3.95 9.02 -4.71
N VAL A 69 4.31 7.84 -5.19
CA VAL A 69 4.13 6.61 -4.41
C VAL A 69 5.02 6.59 -3.19
N ASP A 70 6.28 7.06 -3.29
CA ASP A 70 7.21 7.16 -2.16
C ASP A 70 6.71 8.12 -1.06
N GLU A 71 6.02 9.20 -1.45
CA GLU A 71 5.51 10.18 -0.49
C GLU A 71 4.28 9.67 0.29
N PHE A 72 3.41 8.88 -0.36
CA PHE A 72 2.13 8.47 0.22
C PHE A 72 2.10 7.04 0.78
N TYR A 73 3.05 6.19 0.41
CA TYR A 73 3.05 4.77 0.77
C TYR A 73 4.43 4.33 1.24
N GLU A 74 4.45 3.52 2.28
CA GLU A 74 5.66 2.80 2.66
C GLU A 74 5.87 1.61 1.71
N SER A 75 7.14 1.21 1.54
CA SER A 75 7.47 0.03 0.73
C SER A 75 7.96 -1.11 1.61
N GLU A 76 7.45 -2.30 1.34
CA GLU A 76 7.99 -3.54 1.91
C GLU A 76 8.67 -4.38 0.83
N LYS A 77 9.81 -4.97 1.19
CA LYS A 77 10.56 -5.87 0.33
C LYS A 77 10.11 -7.31 0.55
N PHE A 78 9.84 -8.00 -0.55
CA PHE A 78 9.50 -9.42 -0.59
C PHE A 78 10.50 -10.15 -1.46
N ASP A 79 11.13 -11.19 -0.90
CA ASP A 79 12.09 -12.06 -1.60
C ASP A 79 11.47 -13.46 -1.75
N TYR A 80 11.40 -13.96 -2.98
CA TYR A 80 10.86 -15.30 -3.25
C TYR A 80 11.90 -16.39 -2.90
N ASP A 81 11.49 -17.33 -2.09
CA ASP A 81 12.27 -18.51 -1.78
C ASP A 81 11.78 -19.72 -2.59
N SER A 82 12.55 -20.10 -3.61
CA SER A 82 12.22 -21.22 -4.50
C SER A 82 12.20 -22.60 -3.83
N LYS A 83 12.78 -22.73 -2.63
CA LYS A 83 12.77 -24.01 -1.90
C LYS A 83 11.45 -24.24 -1.17
N THR A 84 10.88 -23.18 -0.64
CA THR A 84 9.62 -23.22 0.11
C THR A 84 8.44 -22.77 -0.71
N GLU A 85 8.68 -22.24 -1.92
CA GLU A 85 7.69 -21.60 -2.81
C GLU A 85 6.89 -20.48 -2.10
N LYS A 86 7.56 -19.78 -1.17
CA LYS A 86 6.98 -18.72 -0.34
C LYS A 86 7.73 -17.41 -0.48
N TRP A 87 7.06 -16.34 -0.10
CA TRP A 87 7.64 -15.01 -0.10
C TRP A 87 8.10 -14.63 1.30
N LYS A 88 9.39 -14.27 1.39
CA LYS A 88 10.02 -13.80 2.62
C LYS A 88 9.91 -12.29 2.71
N THR A 89 9.45 -11.80 3.86
CA THR A 89 9.43 -10.36 4.18
C THR A 89 9.78 -10.14 5.64
N LYS A 90 10.07 -8.88 6.01
CA LYS A 90 10.29 -8.49 7.40
C LYS A 90 8.97 -8.54 8.18
N PHE A 91 9.05 -9.03 9.41
CA PHE A 91 7.92 -8.98 10.32
C PHE A 91 7.81 -7.60 10.95
N ASN A 92 6.77 -6.84 10.58
CA ASN A 92 6.47 -5.54 11.16
C ASN A 92 5.20 -5.63 12.03
N PRO A 93 5.29 -5.51 13.38
CA PRO A 93 4.13 -5.59 14.26
C PRO A 93 3.03 -4.56 13.99
N GLU A 94 3.37 -3.40 13.40
CA GLU A 94 2.42 -2.34 13.06
C GLU A 94 1.37 -2.77 12.04
N ASN A 95 1.71 -3.74 11.17
CA ASN A 95 0.83 -4.26 10.14
C ASN A 95 -0.24 -5.22 10.68
N TYR A 96 -0.17 -5.55 11.98
CA TYR A 96 -1.03 -6.57 12.62
C TYR A 96 -2.02 -5.97 13.64
N LYS A 97 -2.74 -4.93 13.23
CA LYS A 97 -3.79 -4.33 14.05
C LYS A 97 -5.11 -5.11 13.89
N ALA A 98 -5.38 -6.04 14.82
CA ALA A 98 -6.63 -6.81 14.87
C ALA A 98 -7.00 -7.56 13.57
N LYS A 99 -6.03 -8.20 12.94
CA LYS A 99 -6.22 -8.94 11.68
C LYS A 99 -6.53 -10.42 11.97
N ASN A 100 -7.53 -10.96 11.28
CA ASN A 100 -7.74 -12.41 11.20
C ASN A 100 -6.83 -12.93 10.09
N PHE A 101 -6.13 -14.03 10.36
CA PHE A 101 -5.27 -14.67 9.36
C PHE A 101 -6.04 -15.75 8.62
N SER A 102 -6.08 -15.63 7.30
CA SER A 102 -6.59 -16.67 6.39
C SER A 102 -5.52 -17.73 6.06
N GLU A 103 -4.27 -17.47 6.44
CA GLU A 103 -3.11 -18.27 6.09
C GLU A 103 -2.14 -18.39 7.26
N GLU A 104 -1.28 -19.42 7.20
CA GLU A 104 -0.21 -19.61 8.17
C GLU A 104 0.95 -18.65 7.91
N VAL A 105 1.47 -18.06 8.99
CA VAL A 105 2.71 -17.29 8.97
C VAL A 105 3.83 -18.12 9.59
N ILE A 106 4.90 -18.29 8.85
CA ILE A 106 6.03 -19.13 9.22
C ILE A 106 7.23 -18.25 9.52
N ASP A 107 7.94 -18.52 10.61
CA ASP A 107 9.23 -17.89 10.88
C ASP A 107 10.25 -18.36 9.84
N ALA A 108 10.82 -17.42 9.09
CA ALA A 108 11.76 -17.72 8.01
C ALA A 108 13.08 -18.37 8.50
N LYS A 109 13.42 -18.19 9.79
CA LYS A 109 14.65 -18.73 10.38
C LYS A 109 14.49 -20.16 10.88
N SER A 110 13.39 -20.43 11.60
CA SER A 110 13.17 -21.73 12.25
C SER A 110 12.28 -22.67 11.44
N GLY A 111 11.55 -22.16 10.44
CA GLY A 111 10.55 -22.92 9.68
C GLY A 111 9.30 -23.28 10.49
N LYS A 112 9.14 -22.72 11.69
CA LYS A 112 7.99 -23.01 12.56
C LYS A 112 6.83 -22.07 12.23
N ILE A 113 5.61 -22.60 12.30
CA ILE A 113 4.39 -21.81 12.22
C ILE A 113 4.31 -20.95 13.49
N VAL A 114 4.25 -19.63 13.32
CA VAL A 114 4.14 -18.64 14.41
C VAL A 114 2.73 -18.08 14.54
N ILE A 115 1.93 -18.15 13.47
CA ILE A 115 0.54 -17.75 13.43
C ILE A 115 -0.20 -18.80 12.61
N SER A 116 -1.25 -19.39 13.19
CA SER A 116 -2.08 -20.39 12.51
C SER A 116 -3.29 -19.75 11.82
N VAL A 117 -3.86 -20.47 10.86
CA VAL A 117 -5.11 -20.06 10.20
C VAL A 117 -6.20 -19.85 11.25
N GLY A 118 -6.90 -18.73 11.14
CA GLY A 118 -7.99 -18.36 12.06
C GLY A 118 -7.55 -17.64 13.34
N ASP A 119 -6.24 -17.55 13.60
CA ASP A 119 -5.74 -16.81 14.75
C ASP A 119 -6.05 -15.31 14.62
N LYS A 120 -6.41 -14.71 15.75
CA LYS A 120 -6.57 -13.26 15.90
C LYS A 120 -5.33 -12.69 16.55
N ILE A 121 -4.56 -11.95 15.79
CA ILE A 121 -3.40 -11.24 16.36
C ILE A 121 -3.73 -9.76 16.49
N ASN A 122 -3.46 -9.23 17.68
CA ASN A 122 -3.45 -7.81 17.95
C ASN A 122 -2.00 -7.28 17.97
N TYR A 123 -1.85 -5.97 17.95
CA TYR A 123 -0.56 -5.31 18.00
C TYR A 123 0.34 -5.77 19.17
N LEU A 124 -0.25 -5.97 20.37
CA LEU A 124 0.52 -6.40 21.55
C LEU A 124 1.12 -7.80 21.38
N ASN A 125 0.35 -8.73 20.82
CA ASN A 125 0.83 -10.07 20.53
C ASN A 125 1.89 -10.07 19.41
N ALA A 126 1.68 -9.28 18.36
CA ALA A 126 2.68 -9.11 17.30
C ALA A 126 4.00 -8.52 17.84
N LYS A 127 3.90 -7.52 18.73
CA LYS A 127 5.08 -6.93 19.39
C LYS A 127 5.82 -7.94 20.28
N LYS A 128 5.11 -8.82 20.97
CA LYS A 128 5.75 -9.91 21.74
C LYS A 128 6.52 -10.84 20.81
N LEU A 129 5.93 -11.30 19.70
CA LEU A 129 6.62 -12.15 18.72
C LEU A 129 7.89 -11.48 18.17
N SER A 130 7.84 -10.20 17.89
CA SER A 130 9.02 -9.44 17.46
C SER A 130 10.10 -9.38 18.54
N ASN A 131 9.72 -9.14 19.81
CA ASN A 131 10.64 -9.12 20.95
C ASN A 131 11.25 -10.50 21.23
N ASP A 132 10.49 -11.57 20.99
CA ASP A 132 10.95 -12.96 21.11
C ASP A 132 11.90 -13.39 19.98
N GLY A 133 12.19 -12.47 19.03
CA GLY A 133 13.20 -12.64 18.00
C GLY A 133 12.68 -12.94 16.61
N LEU A 134 11.38 -12.87 16.36
CA LEU A 134 10.79 -12.98 15.03
C LEU A 134 11.14 -11.74 14.19
N LYS A 135 11.98 -11.93 13.17
CA LYS A 135 12.45 -10.84 12.29
C LYS A 135 11.89 -10.94 10.87
N ASP A 136 11.94 -12.13 10.31
CA ASP A 136 11.51 -12.41 8.94
C ASP A 136 10.47 -13.53 8.94
N ILE A 137 9.50 -13.41 8.07
CA ILE A 137 8.41 -14.36 7.92
C ILE A 137 8.30 -14.84 6.48
N LEU A 138 7.77 -16.04 6.32
CA LEU A 138 7.38 -16.61 5.04
C LEU A 138 5.85 -16.59 4.95
N ILE A 139 5.37 -16.05 3.85
CA ILE A 139 3.95 -15.98 3.52
C ILE A 139 3.70 -16.59 2.15
N SER A 140 2.48 -17.01 1.88
CA SER A 140 2.08 -17.53 0.58
C SER A 140 1.93 -16.42 -0.47
N LYS A 141 1.86 -16.80 -1.75
CA LYS A 141 1.63 -15.84 -2.84
C LYS A 141 0.26 -15.18 -2.75
N GLU A 142 -0.73 -15.89 -2.21
CA GLU A 142 -2.11 -15.40 -2.03
C GLU A 142 -2.16 -14.19 -1.10
N SER A 143 -1.25 -14.10 -0.13
CA SER A 143 -1.09 -12.94 0.76
C SER A 143 -0.66 -11.66 0.04
N LEU A 144 -0.15 -11.78 -1.19
CA LEU A 144 0.24 -10.65 -2.04
C LEU A 144 -0.89 -10.17 -2.95
N TYR A 145 -1.95 -10.95 -3.13
CA TYR A 145 -3.04 -10.58 -4.03
C TYR A 145 -3.74 -9.29 -3.56
N GLY A 146 -4.05 -8.43 -4.52
CA GLY A 146 -4.64 -7.12 -4.26
C GLY A 146 -3.67 -6.03 -3.79
N LYS A 147 -2.40 -6.38 -3.50
CA LYS A 147 -1.35 -5.40 -3.20
C LYS A 147 -0.77 -4.84 -4.50
N CYS A 148 -0.18 -3.65 -4.45
CA CYS A 148 0.34 -2.95 -5.62
C CYS A 148 1.87 -2.90 -5.63
N LEU A 149 2.46 -3.02 -6.81
CA LEU A 149 3.89 -2.82 -7.01
C LEU A 149 4.30 -1.39 -6.64
N HIS A 150 5.34 -1.25 -5.83
CA HIS A 150 5.91 0.03 -5.42
C HIS A 150 6.95 0.55 -6.43
N ARG A 151 7.45 -0.31 -7.32
CA ARG A 151 8.41 0.00 -8.38
C ARG A 151 8.03 -0.71 -9.67
N ASN A 152 8.50 -0.16 -10.79
CA ASN A 152 8.40 -0.84 -12.07
C ASN A 152 9.20 -2.14 -12.03
N VAL A 153 8.63 -3.21 -12.57
CA VAL A 153 9.28 -4.51 -12.72
C VAL A 153 9.43 -4.80 -14.21
N LYS A 154 10.67 -4.84 -14.68
CA LYS A 154 10.99 -5.15 -16.10
C LYS A 154 11.15 -6.65 -16.24
N ILE A 155 10.30 -7.29 -17.03
CA ILE A 155 10.36 -8.73 -17.34
C ILE A 155 11.01 -9.01 -18.71
N SER A 156 11.17 -7.99 -19.57
CA SER A 156 11.90 -8.07 -20.82
C SER A 156 12.58 -6.72 -21.14
N ASP A 157 13.47 -6.70 -22.13
CA ASP A 157 14.11 -5.49 -22.61
C ASP A 157 13.15 -4.59 -23.41
N GLU A 158 12.00 -5.12 -23.84
CA GLU A 158 10.95 -4.40 -24.52
C GLU A 158 9.99 -3.74 -23.51
N GLU A 159 9.53 -2.52 -23.80
CA GLU A 159 8.60 -1.78 -22.91
C GLU A 159 7.28 -2.52 -22.68
N GLU A 160 6.82 -3.30 -23.65
CA GLU A 160 5.59 -4.10 -23.56
C GLU A 160 5.69 -5.26 -22.55
N GLY A 161 6.90 -5.63 -22.12
CA GLY A 161 7.15 -6.69 -21.13
C GLY A 161 7.36 -6.19 -19.70
N SER A 162 6.91 -4.99 -19.30
CA SER A 162 7.14 -4.46 -17.96
C SER A 162 5.85 -4.19 -17.20
N PHE A 163 5.87 -4.48 -15.89
CA PHE A 163 4.80 -4.06 -14.99
C PHE A 163 5.11 -2.70 -14.39
N ALA A 164 4.18 -1.77 -14.55
CA ALA A 164 4.32 -0.42 -14.04
C ALA A 164 4.09 -0.36 -12.52
N ILE A 165 4.65 0.67 -11.89
CA ILE A 165 4.33 1.07 -10.52
C ILE A 165 2.80 1.21 -10.35
N GLY A 166 2.27 0.67 -9.25
CA GLY A 166 0.82 0.62 -8.98
C GLY A 166 0.09 -0.56 -9.63
N THR A 167 0.78 -1.44 -10.37
CA THR A 167 0.15 -2.68 -10.88
C THR A 167 -0.26 -3.57 -9.71
N GLU A 168 -1.53 -3.97 -9.70
CA GLU A 168 -2.09 -4.87 -8.71
C GLU A 168 -1.59 -6.30 -8.94
N LEU A 169 -1.14 -6.95 -7.88
CA LEU A 169 -0.64 -8.31 -7.90
C LEU A 169 -1.79 -9.31 -7.90
N ASN A 170 -1.74 -10.23 -8.82
CA ASN A 170 -2.59 -11.42 -8.90
C ASN A 170 -1.74 -12.62 -9.34
N ASP A 171 -2.34 -13.79 -9.41
CA ASP A 171 -1.64 -15.02 -9.78
C ASP A 171 -0.88 -14.90 -11.11
N ALA A 172 -1.53 -14.36 -12.13
CA ALA A 172 -0.94 -14.23 -13.48
C ALA A 172 0.27 -13.27 -13.49
N VAL A 173 0.18 -12.12 -12.81
CA VAL A 173 1.26 -11.15 -12.70
C VAL A 173 2.44 -11.74 -11.94
N ILE A 174 2.19 -12.39 -10.80
CA ILE A 174 3.24 -13.01 -9.99
C ILE A 174 3.93 -14.12 -10.78
N GLN A 175 3.18 -14.96 -11.51
CA GLN A 175 3.75 -16.02 -12.31
C GLN A 175 4.66 -15.48 -13.42
N GLN A 176 4.24 -14.47 -14.16
CA GLN A 176 5.06 -13.84 -15.20
C GLN A 176 6.35 -13.23 -14.65
N ILE A 177 6.29 -12.64 -13.45
CA ILE A 177 7.47 -12.10 -12.76
C ILE A 177 8.45 -13.22 -12.39
N LEU A 178 7.95 -14.34 -11.85
CA LEU A 178 8.77 -15.49 -11.50
C LEU A 178 9.36 -16.18 -12.73
N ASP A 179 8.60 -16.31 -13.82
CA ASP A 179 9.06 -16.88 -15.09
C ASP A 179 10.20 -16.05 -15.71
N ALA A 180 10.23 -14.74 -15.43
CA ALA A 180 11.34 -13.84 -15.79
C ALA A 180 12.53 -13.90 -14.80
N ASN A 181 12.58 -14.87 -13.87
CA ASN A 181 13.61 -15.00 -12.83
C ASN A 181 13.76 -13.80 -11.91
N ILE A 182 12.69 -13.05 -11.71
CA ILE A 182 12.67 -11.93 -10.77
C ILE A 182 12.13 -12.43 -9.43
N HIS A 183 13.00 -12.50 -8.44
CA HIS A 183 12.71 -13.08 -7.12
C HIS A 183 12.58 -12.02 -6.02
N THR A 184 12.65 -10.75 -6.34
CA THR A 184 12.54 -9.64 -5.38
C THR A 184 11.51 -8.63 -5.86
N LEU A 185 10.55 -8.30 -5.00
CA LEU A 185 9.54 -7.28 -5.23
C LEU A 185 9.56 -6.21 -4.15
N GLN A 186 9.24 -4.99 -4.54
CA GLN A 186 8.86 -3.92 -3.62
C GLN A 186 7.36 -3.66 -3.77
N ILE A 187 6.65 -3.71 -2.67
CA ILE A 187 5.18 -3.65 -2.62
C ILE A 187 4.78 -2.49 -1.72
N SER A 188 3.79 -1.71 -2.15
CA SER A 188 3.21 -0.62 -1.35
C SER A 188 2.35 -1.18 -0.21
N VAL A 189 2.50 -0.61 1.00
CA VAL A 189 1.77 -0.96 2.23
C VAL A 189 1.22 0.27 2.92
#